data_97c168edcb5b9311555dc5318406dbd5
#
_entry.id   97c168edcb5b9311555dc5318406dbd5
#
_cell.length_a   1.000
_cell.length_b   1.000
_cell.length_c   1.000
_cell.angle_alpha   90.00
_cell.angle_beta   90.00
_cell.angle_gamma   90.00
#
_symmetry.space_group_name_H-M   'P 1'
#
loop_
_entity.id
_entity.type
_entity.pdbx_description
1 polymer ?
#
loop_
_entity_poly.entity_id
_entity_poly.type
_entity_poly.pdbx_seq_one_letter_code
_entity_poly.pdbx_strand_id
1 'polypeptide(L)'
;MENSVSEFKSATLKKSVRWIIFITMWIHCVHVSQSSGILSPSGAKISEDLQMNQVEYGCISPVYSIGRWVGAVLFSFVFNSINRKYIMVFAGITHGIINMFYMFTSNGYVILALRGFAGIGHIWPPIYTGLWIGQLAIQKYAKFWKNCSSICSPFGRASGFFIDLFAGAENVSIYFYYIYNFIILVEMGIFL
;
A
#
# COMPACT_ATOMS: atom_id res chain seq x y z
N MET A 1 15.49 19.93 19.29
CA MET A 1 16.24 18.83 19.95
C MET A 1 15.95 17.45 19.36
N GLU A 2 14.72 17.12 18.97
CA GLU A 2 14.38 15.81 18.36
C GLU A 2 15.06 15.54 17.01
N ASN A 3 15.26 16.55 16.18
CA ASN A 3 15.91 16.39 14.87
C ASN A 3 17.38 15.93 14.99
N SER A 4 18.09 16.37 16.02
CA SER A 4 19.49 15.96 16.24
C SER A 4 19.62 14.49 16.65
N VAL A 5 18.65 13.96 17.40
CA VAL A 5 18.65 12.56 17.86
C VAL A 5 18.30 11.61 16.69
N SER A 6 17.41 12.03 15.79
CA SER A 6 17.06 11.23 14.61
C SER A 6 18.19 11.18 13.57
N GLU A 7 18.90 12.30 13.36
CA GLU A 7 20.09 12.36 12.50
C GLU A 7 21.23 11.50 13.04
N PHE A 8 21.47 11.53 14.35
CA PHE A 8 22.53 10.74 14.97
C PHE A 8 22.27 9.23 14.85
N LYS A 9 21.01 8.75 15.05
CA LYS A 9 20.66 7.35 14.85
C LYS A 9 20.80 6.90 13.37
N SER A 10 20.50 7.76 12.42
CA SER A 10 20.62 7.41 11.00
C SER A 10 22.09 7.27 10.56
N ALA A 11 22.99 8.09 11.10
CA ALA A 11 24.41 8.03 10.78
C ALA A 11 25.09 6.70 11.22
N THR A 12 24.57 6.04 12.24
CA THR A 12 25.14 4.79 12.80
C THR A 12 24.72 3.53 12.05
N LEU A 13 23.68 3.58 11.19
CA LEU A 13 23.21 2.39 10.46
C LEU A 13 24.20 1.98 9.37
N LYS A 14 24.56 0.68 9.35
CA LYS A 14 25.38 0.08 8.29
C LYS A 14 24.70 0.30 6.91
N LYS A 15 25.52 0.51 5.88
CA LYS A 15 25.05 0.72 4.50
C LYS A 15 24.11 -0.39 4.02
N SER A 16 24.41 -1.65 4.34
CA SER A 16 23.58 -2.80 3.98
C SER A 16 22.17 -2.72 4.59
N VAL A 17 22.07 -2.33 5.86
CA VAL A 17 20.79 -2.20 6.57
C VAL A 17 19.91 -1.13 5.90
N ARG A 18 20.49 0.01 5.50
CA ARG A 18 19.77 1.07 4.79
C ARG A 18 19.20 0.58 3.46
N TRP A 19 19.96 -0.23 2.72
CA TRP A 19 19.48 -0.82 1.48
C TRP A 19 18.35 -1.83 1.70
N ILE A 20 18.46 -2.69 2.73
CA ILE A 20 17.39 -3.63 3.08
C ILE A 20 16.10 -2.87 3.40
N ILE A 21 16.17 -1.87 4.27
CA ILE A 21 15.00 -1.05 4.62
C ILE A 21 14.41 -0.41 3.36
N PHE A 22 15.23 0.18 2.49
CA PHE A 22 14.74 0.80 1.25
C PHE A 22 14.05 -0.19 0.33
N ILE A 23 14.64 -1.36 0.10
CA ILE A 23 14.07 -2.40 -0.76
C ILE A 23 12.74 -2.90 -0.19
N THR A 24 12.67 -3.16 1.11
CA THR A 24 11.44 -3.60 1.78
C THR A 24 10.32 -2.57 1.65
N MET A 25 10.63 -1.30 1.88
CA MET A 25 9.67 -0.21 1.70
C MET A 25 9.22 -0.08 0.23
N TRP A 26 10.14 -0.25 -0.72
CA TRP A 26 9.85 -0.19 -2.14
C TRP A 26 8.90 -1.31 -2.54
N ILE A 27 9.19 -2.55 -2.14
CA ILE A 27 8.32 -3.72 -2.37
C ILE A 27 6.94 -3.50 -1.75
N HIS A 28 6.88 -3.02 -0.52
CA HIS A 28 5.62 -2.72 0.15
C HIS A 28 4.77 -1.69 -0.63
N CYS A 29 5.37 -0.59 -1.09
CA CYS A 29 4.66 0.41 -1.90
C CYS A 29 4.17 -0.16 -3.25
N VAL A 30 4.95 -1.04 -3.89
CA VAL A 30 4.53 -1.77 -5.10
C VAL A 30 3.32 -2.64 -4.81
N HIS A 31 3.38 -3.48 -3.77
CA HIS A 31 2.30 -4.38 -3.38
C HIS A 31 0.99 -3.64 -3.07
N VAL A 32 1.06 -2.59 -2.26
CA VAL A 32 -0.12 -1.79 -1.94
C VAL A 32 -0.76 -1.18 -3.19
N SER A 33 0.04 -0.84 -4.19
CA SER A 33 -0.45 -0.30 -5.46
C SER A 33 -0.99 -1.37 -6.42
N GLN A 34 -0.56 -2.63 -6.32
CA GLN A 34 -1.03 -3.75 -7.14
C GLN A 34 -2.53 -4.00 -6.96
N SER A 35 -3.03 -3.88 -5.73
CA SER A 35 -4.46 -4.08 -5.44
C SER A 35 -5.38 -3.17 -6.26
N SER A 36 -4.91 -1.97 -6.59
CA SER A 36 -5.63 -1.05 -7.47
C SER A 36 -5.50 -1.40 -8.96
N GLY A 37 -4.39 -2.06 -9.34
CA GLY A 37 -4.16 -2.53 -10.71
C GLY A 37 -5.01 -3.73 -11.07
N ILE A 38 -5.16 -4.69 -10.17
CA ILE A 38 -5.98 -5.89 -10.35
C ILE A 38 -7.45 -5.56 -10.54
N LEU A 39 -7.95 -4.58 -9.81
CA LEU A 39 -9.37 -4.23 -9.84
C LEU A 39 -9.83 -3.67 -11.19
N SER A 40 -8.94 -3.08 -11.96
CA SER A 40 -9.30 -2.40 -13.21
C SER A 40 -9.77 -3.35 -14.31
N PRO A 41 -9.06 -4.42 -14.66
CA PRO A 41 -9.52 -5.36 -15.69
C PRO A 41 -10.64 -6.30 -15.21
N SER A 42 -10.63 -6.70 -13.93
CA SER A 42 -11.67 -7.55 -13.34
C SER A 42 -13.00 -6.85 -13.08
N GLY A 43 -13.11 -5.57 -13.40
CA GLY A 43 -14.24 -4.76 -12.99
C GLY A 43 -15.60 -5.19 -13.51
N ALA A 44 -15.69 -5.64 -14.77
CA ALA A 44 -16.94 -6.12 -15.35
C ALA A 44 -17.44 -7.37 -14.61
N LYS A 45 -16.53 -8.31 -14.33
CA LYS A 45 -16.86 -9.54 -13.61
C LYS A 45 -17.24 -9.27 -12.15
N ILE A 46 -16.51 -8.39 -11.47
CA ILE A 46 -16.85 -7.98 -10.11
C ILE A 46 -18.24 -7.32 -10.06
N SER A 47 -18.58 -6.49 -11.03
CA SER A 47 -19.89 -5.87 -11.13
C SER A 47 -21.00 -6.89 -11.34
N GLU A 48 -20.76 -7.91 -12.16
CA GLU A 48 -21.71 -9.02 -12.42
C GLU A 48 -21.87 -9.90 -11.18
N ASP A 49 -20.79 -10.39 -10.59
CA ASP A 49 -20.78 -11.29 -9.43
C ASP A 49 -21.44 -10.65 -8.19
N LEU A 50 -21.30 -9.35 -8.03
CA LEU A 50 -21.85 -8.57 -6.92
C LEU A 50 -23.19 -7.91 -7.25
N GLN A 51 -23.72 -8.11 -8.44
CA GLN A 51 -24.96 -7.49 -8.93
C GLN A 51 -24.96 -5.96 -8.76
N MET A 52 -23.79 -5.33 -8.93
CA MET A 52 -23.62 -3.88 -8.83
C MET A 52 -24.10 -3.21 -10.11
N ASN A 53 -24.83 -2.11 -9.96
CA ASN A 53 -25.15 -1.27 -11.11
C ASN A 53 -23.91 -0.45 -11.56
N GLN A 54 -23.95 0.13 -12.76
CA GLN A 54 -22.83 0.89 -13.32
C GLN A 54 -22.40 2.08 -12.45
N VAL A 55 -23.33 2.70 -11.75
CA VAL A 55 -23.05 3.83 -10.85
C VAL A 55 -22.31 3.36 -9.61
N GLU A 56 -22.78 2.27 -8.99
CA GLU A 56 -22.14 1.66 -7.80
C GLU A 56 -20.71 1.22 -8.14
N TYR A 57 -20.53 0.52 -9.25
CA TYR A 57 -19.21 0.14 -9.72
C TYR A 57 -18.32 1.36 -9.99
N GLY A 58 -18.86 2.39 -10.65
CA GLY A 58 -18.17 3.65 -10.90
C GLY A 58 -17.72 4.37 -9.63
N CYS A 59 -18.41 4.16 -8.50
CA CYS A 59 -18.06 4.75 -7.21
C CYS A 59 -16.86 4.08 -6.50
N ILE A 60 -16.45 2.88 -6.89
CA ILE A 60 -15.36 2.16 -6.23
C ILE A 60 -14.05 2.97 -6.22
N SER A 61 -13.68 3.59 -7.32
CA SER A 61 -12.45 4.36 -7.45
C SER A 61 -12.51 5.74 -6.77
N PRO A 62 -13.59 6.53 -6.92
CA PRO A 62 -13.79 7.76 -6.17
C PRO A 62 -13.78 7.56 -4.66
N VAL A 63 -14.51 6.57 -4.14
CA VAL A 63 -14.57 6.29 -2.69
C VAL A 63 -13.18 5.96 -2.13
N TYR A 64 -12.41 5.17 -2.86
CA TYR A 64 -11.01 4.90 -2.49
C TYR A 64 -10.16 6.19 -2.47
N SER A 65 -10.35 7.08 -3.43
CA SER A 65 -9.62 8.35 -3.50
C SER A 65 -10.00 9.29 -2.35
N ILE A 66 -11.28 9.34 -1.98
CA ILE A 66 -11.76 10.07 -0.80
C ILE A 66 -11.11 9.50 0.46
N GLY A 67 -11.08 8.17 0.60
CA GLY A 67 -10.38 7.50 1.71
C GLY A 67 -8.91 7.92 1.80
N ARG A 68 -8.20 8.03 0.69
CA ARG A 68 -6.81 8.52 0.66
C ARG A 68 -6.68 9.96 1.16
N TRP A 69 -7.60 10.84 0.81
CA TRP A 69 -7.58 12.22 1.31
C TRP A 69 -7.82 12.28 2.82
N VAL A 70 -8.83 11.55 3.29
CA VAL A 70 -9.07 11.42 4.74
C VAL A 70 -7.84 10.83 5.45
N GLY A 71 -7.24 9.79 4.88
CA GLY A 71 -6.03 9.17 5.41
C GLY A 71 -4.84 10.13 5.46
N ALA A 72 -4.65 11.00 4.47
CA ALA A 72 -3.60 12.01 4.46
C ALA A 72 -3.78 13.05 5.58
N VAL A 73 -5.03 13.48 5.81
CA VAL A 73 -5.36 14.41 6.90
C VAL A 73 -5.11 13.73 8.26
N LEU A 74 -5.61 12.51 8.46
CA LEU A 74 -5.38 11.76 9.70
C LEU A 74 -3.89 11.53 9.94
N PHE A 75 -3.11 11.22 8.90
CA PHE A 75 -1.67 11.04 8.99
C PHE A 75 -0.96 12.28 9.53
N SER A 76 -1.39 13.48 9.13
CA SER A 76 -0.77 14.72 9.59
C SER A 76 -0.87 14.93 11.11
N PHE A 77 -1.97 14.45 11.73
CA PHE A 77 -2.13 14.50 13.19
C PHE A 77 -1.34 13.42 13.92
N VAL A 78 -1.26 12.23 13.34
CA VAL A 78 -0.66 11.04 13.98
C VAL A 78 0.87 11.04 13.81
N PHE A 79 1.38 11.66 12.76
CA PHE A 79 2.79 11.59 12.35
C PHE A 79 3.79 11.99 13.44
N ASN A 80 3.47 13.01 14.23
CA ASN A 80 4.35 13.50 15.30
C ASN A 80 4.16 12.76 16.63
N SER A 81 3.06 12.06 16.80
CA SER A 81 2.65 11.46 18.09
C SER A 81 3.03 10.00 18.22
N ILE A 82 3.18 9.28 17.10
CA ILE A 82 3.39 7.83 17.09
C ILE A 82 4.74 7.49 16.46
N ASN A 83 5.40 6.50 17.04
CA ASN A 83 6.65 5.97 16.46
C ASN A 83 6.37 5.44 15.05
N ARG A 84 7.18 5.87 14.13
CA ARG A 84 7.09 5.66 12.69
C ARG A 84 6.99 4.19 12.30
N LYS A 85 7.68 3.31 13.02
CA LYS A 85 7.63 1.85 12.84
C LYS A 85 6.20 1.32 13.00
N TYR A 86 5.50 1.74 14.06
CA TYR A 86 4.13 1.30 14.32
C TYR A 86 3.13 1.80 13.27
N ILE A 87 3.37 2.97 12.69
CA ILE A 87 2.52 3.50 11.61
C ILE A 87 2.58 2.59 10.38
N MET A 88 3.78 2.15 9.98
CA MET A 88 3.95 1.26 8.83
C MET A 88 3.34 -0.11 9.08
N VAL A 89 3.58 -0.67 10.27
CA VAL A 89 3.00 -1.96 10.67
C VAL A 89 1.47 -1.88 10.68
N PHE A 90 0.91 -0.82 11.27
CA PHE A 90 -0.54 -0.62 11.29
C PHE A 90 -1.13 -0.47 9.88
N ALA A 91 -0.50 0.29 9.01
CA ALA A 91 -0.93 0.45 7.62
C ALA A 91 -0.94 -0.90 6.88
N GLY A 92 0.09 -1.71 7.05
CA GLY A 92 0.19 -3.05 6.46
C GLY A 92 -0.89 -4.00 6.98
N ILE A 93 -1.09 -4.08 8.31
CA ILE A 93 -2.13 -4.90 8.93
C ILE A 93 -3.52 -4.49 8.43
N THR A 94 -3.81 -3.20 8.47
CA THR A 94 -5.12 -2.67 8.02
C THR A 94 -5.37 -3.03 6.56
N HIS A 95 -4.36 -2.86 5.70
CA HIS A 95 -4.47 -3.20 4.29
C HIS A 95 -4.69 -4.71 4.08
N GLY A 96 -3.94 -5.57 4.79
CA GLY A 96 -4.08 -7.01 4.75
C GLY A 96 -5.47 -7.48 5.20
N ILE A 97 -5.95 -6.99 6.34
CA ILE A 97 -7.28 -7.33 6.88
C ILE A 97 -8.39 -6.91 5.89
N ILE A 98 -8.33 -5.69 5.36
CA ILE A 98 -9.34 -5.21 4.41
C ILE A 98 -9.36 -6.07 3.14
N ASN A 99 -8.19 -6.44 2.61
CA ASN A 99 -8.12 -7.32 1.45
C ASN A 99 -8.68 -8.72 1.75
N MET A 100 -8.53 -9.25 2.96
CA MET A 100 -9.18 -10.51 3.36
C MET A 100 -10.70 -10.38 3.35
N PHE A 101 -11.25 -9.29 3.85
CA PHE A 101 -12.71 -9.08 3.87
C PHE A 101 -13.33 -9.03 2.47
N TYR A 102 -12.59 -8.62 1.43
CA TYR A 102 -13.08 -8.68 0.05
C TYR A 102 -13.47 -10.11 -0.39
N MET A 103 -12.79 -11.12 0.15
CA MET A 103 -13.06 -12.53 -0.20
C MET A 103 -14.36 -13.07 0.40
N PHE A 104 -14.80 -12.50 1.52
CA PHE A 104 -15.94 -13.02 2.29
C PHE A 104 -17.23 -12.24 2.05
N THR A 105 -17.19 -11.15 1.28
CA THR A 105 -18.37 -10.32 1.07
C THR A 105 -18.94 -10.49 -0.32
N SER A 106 -20.26 -10.68 -0.39
CA SER A 106 -21.05 -10.68 -1.63
C SER A 106 -21.84 -9.38 -1.81
N ASN A 107 -21.66 -8.39 -0.93
CA ASN A 107 -22.44 -7.17 -0.95
C ASN A 107 -21.63 -5.99 -1.47
N GLY A 108 -22.07 -5.37 -2.58
CA GLY A 108 -21.39 -4.27 -3.23
C GLY A 108 -21.19 -3.05 -2.33
N TYR A 109 -22.12 -2.72 -1.44
CA TYR A 109 -21.98 -1.60 -0.49
C TYR A 109 -20.90 -1.85 0.55
N VAL A 110 -20.75 -3.10 0.99
CA VAL A 110 -19.66 -3.48 1.91
C VAL A 110 -18.32 -3.30 1.20
N ILE A 111 -18.22 -3.67 -0.08
CA ILE A 111 -17.00 -3.44 -0.86
C ILE A 111 -16.68 -1.95 -1.00
N LEU A 112 -17.68 -1.10 -1.25
CA LEU A 112 -17.47 0.34 -1.30
C LEU A 112 -16.92 0.88 0.02
N ALA A 113 -17.51 0.47 1.16
CA ALA A 113 -17.02 0.86 2.47
C ALA A 113 -15.58 0.38 2.72
N LEU A 114 -15.29 -0.89 2.43
CA LEU A 114 -13.94 -1.46 2.55
C LEU A 114 -12.93 -0.72 1.68
N ARG A 115 -13.33 -0.27 0.48
CA ARG A 115 -12.49 0.55 -0.40
C ARG A 115 -12.15 1.90 0.21
N GLY A 116 -13.11 2.55 0.83
CA GLY A 116 -12.86 3.79 1.57
C GLY A 116 -11.82 3.59 2.68
N PHE A 117 -11.99 2.57 3.50
CA PHE A 117 -11.03 2.22 4.55
C PHE A 117 -9.65 1.81 4.01
N ALA A 118 -9.61 1.04 2.92
CA ALA A 118 -8.34 0.70 2.25
C ALA A 118 -7.60 1.95 1.77
N GLY A 119 -8.33 2.94 1.26
CA GLY A 119 -7.78 4.24 0.86
C GLY A 119 -7.07 4.94 2.01
N ILE A 120 -7.65 4.94 3.21
CA ILE A 120 -7.06 5.58 4.40
C ILE A 120 -5.67 5.00 4.70
N GLY A 121 -5.53 3.68 4.75
CA GLY A 121 -4.25 3.03 5.02
C GLY A 121 -3.24 3.15 3.86
N HIS A 122 -3.72 3.16 2.63
CA HIS A 122 -2.87 3.15 1.43
C HIS A 122 -1.98 4.40 1.30
N ILE A 123 -2.42 5.55 1.77
CA ILE A 123 -1.66 6.79 1.58
C ILE A 123 -0.43 6.88 2.49
N TRP A 124 -0.42 6.18 3.61
CA TRP A 124 0.63 6.30 4.62
C TRP A 124 2.00 5.78 4.17
N PRO A 125 2.13 4.57 3.58
CA PRO A 125 3.42 4.07 3.10
C PRO A 125 4.12 4.98 2.10
N PRO A 126 3.47 5.51 1.03
CA PRO A 126 4.11 6.43 0.10
C PRO A 126 4.60 7.72 0.74
N ILE A 127 3.80 8.35 1.61
CA ILE A 127 4.20 9.57 2.32
C ILE A 127 5.42 9.27 3.18
N TYR A 128 5.38 8.17 3.90
CA TYR A 128 6.42 7.78 4.83
C TYR A 128 7.74 7.44 4.13
N THR A 129 7.66 6.71 3.01
CA THR A 129 8.82 6.35 2.18
C THR A 129 9.55 7.61 1.72
N GLY A 130 8.81 8.65 1.28
CA GLY A 130 9.40 9.93 0.89
C GLY A 130 10.21 10.60 2.02
N LEU A 131 9.67 10.59 3.23
CA LEU A 131 10.32 11.16 4.42
C LEU A 131 11.55 10.34 4.84
N TRP A 132 11.46 9.02 4.81
CA TRP A 132 12.55 8.13 5.17
C TRP A 132 13.72 8.20 4.20
N ILE A 133 13.45 8.34 2.91
CA ILE A 133 14.52 8.55 1.93
C ILE A 133 15.33 9.78 2.30
N GLY A 134 14.69 10.87 2.69
CA GLY A 134 15.38 12.07 3.15
C GLY A 134 16.30 11.85 4.37
N GLN A 135 15.95 10.92 5.25
CA GLN A 135 16.67 10.65 6.49
C GLN A 135 17.69 9.50 6.39
N LEU A 136 17.38 8.44 5.64
CA LEU A 136 18.17 7.21 5.57
C LEU A 136 19.05 7.11 4.33
N ALA A 137 18.71 7.81 3.27
CA ALA A 137 19.44 7.69 2.02
C ALA A 137 20.88 8.19 2.18
N ILE A 138 21.80 7.41 1.65
CA ILE A 138 23.17 7.84 1.48
C ILE A 138 23.17 8.95 0.42
N GLN A 139 23.78 10.10 0.69
CA GLN A 139 23.73 11.28 -0.20
C GLN A 139 23.98 10.92 -1.68
N LYS A 140 24.96 10.06 -1.94
CA LYS A 140 25.28 9.56 -3.28
C LYS A 140 24.09 8.90 -4.00
N TYR A 141 23.17 8.23 -3.27
CA TYR A 141 22.06 7.46 -3.82
C TYR A 141 20.69 8.09 -3.56
N ALA A 142 20.61 9.21 -2.86
CA ALA A 142 19.34 9.83 -2.47
C ALA A 142 18.43 10.15 -3.67
N LYS A 143 19.01 10.70 -4.73
CA LYS A 143 18.29 11.00 -5.98
C LYS A 143 17.76 9.72 -6.66
N PHE A 144 18.57 8.67 -6.69
CA PHE A 144 18.19 7.37 -7.24
C PHE A 144 17.03 6.76 -6.43
N TRP A 145 17.13 6.75 -5.10
CA TRP A 145 16.08 6.22 -4.23
C TRP A 145 14.76 6.98 -4.39
N LYS A 146 14.83 8.31 -4.49
CA LYS A 146 13.66 9.15 -4.74
C LYS A 146 12.99 8.81 -6.07
N ASN A 147 13.76 8.66 -7.13
CA ASN A 147 13.24 8.29 -8.45
C ASN A 147 12.62 6.89 -8.44
N CYS A 148 13.29 5.90 -7.82
CA CYS A 148 12.72 4.56 -7.66
C CYS A 148 11.40 4.58 -6.89
N SER A 149 11.29 5.38 -5.82
CA SER A 149 10.03 5.50 -5.08
C SER A 149 8.90 6.11 -5.90
N SER A 150 9.21 7.04 -6.79
CA SER A 150 8.19 7.64 -7.66
C SER A 150 7.61 6.63 -8.67
N ILE A 151 8.37 5.59 -9.00
CA ILE A 151 7.97 4.55 -9.95
C ILE A 151 7.16 3.42 -9.26
N CYS A 152 7.23 3.28 -7.93
CA CYS A 152 6.56 2.18 -7.21
C CYS A 152 5.06 2.08 -7.53
N SER A 153 4.34 3.19 -7.47
CA SER A 153 2.88 3.17 -7.65
C SER A 153 2.45 2.87 -9.09
N PRO A 154 3.00 3.51 -10.13
CA PRO A 154 2.68 3.11 -11.51
C PRO A 154 3.14 1.69 -11.83
N PHE A 155 4.31 1.25 -11.34
CA PHE A 155 4.79 -0.11 -11.54
C PHE A 155 3.90 -1.13 -10.85
N GLY A 156 3.48 -0.88 -9.60
CA GLY A 156 2.56 -1.73 -8.87
C GLY A 156 1.22 -1.87 -9.60
N ARG A 157 0.63 -0.78 -10.06
CA ARG A 157 -0.63 -0.83 -10.84
C ARG A 157 -0.48 -1.59 -12.14
N ALA A 158 0.60 -1.35 -12.90
CA ALA A 158 0.86 -2.07 -14.14
C ALA A 158 1.05 -3.57 -13.89
N SER A 159 1.84 -3.95 -12.88
CA SER A 159 2.04 -5.36 -12.53
C SER A 159 0.73 -6.03 -12.08
N GLY A 160 -0.11 -5.34 -11.32
CA GLY A 160 -1.43 -5.84 -10.94
C GLY A 160 -2.34 -6.08 -12.13
N PHE A 161 -2.37 -5.16 -13.10
CA PHE A 161 -3.10 -5.32 -14.35
C PHE A 161 -2.65 -6.55 -15.15
N PHE A 162 -1.33 -6.72 -15.31
CA PHE A 162 -0.79 -7.88 -16.03
C PHE A 162 -1.08 -9.19 -15.31
N ILE A 163 -0.99 -9.24 -14.01
CA ILE A 163 -1.31 -10.44 -13.24
C ILE A 163 -2.75 -10.87 -13.48
N ASP A 164 -3.70 -9.94 -13.42
CA ASP A 164 -5.11 -10.23 -13.69
C ASP A 164 -5.33 -10.71 -15.12
N LEU A 165 -4.68 -10.06 -16.09
CA LEU A 165 -4.77 -10.43 -17.50
C LEU A 165 -4.26 -11.85 -17.79
N PHE A 166 -3.12 -12.26 -17.18
CA PHE A 166 -2.49 -13.56 -17.45
C PHE A 166 -3.08 -14.70 -16.63
N ALA A 167 -3.53 -14.43 -15.42
CA ALA A 167 -4.02 -15.49 -14.55
C ALA A 167 -5.51 -15.84 -14.81
N GLY A 168 -6.22 -15.01 -15.56
CA GLY A 168 -7.64 -15.17 -15.85
C GLY A 168 -8.52 -14.93 -14.61
N ALA A 169 -9.60 -14.23 -14.77
CA ALA A 169 -10.43 -13.73 -13.67
C ALA A 169 -10.97 -14.82 -12.71
N GLU A 170 -10.97 -16.09 -13.10
CA GLU A 170 -11.56 -17.17 -12.30
C GLU A 170 -10.67 -17.69 -11.16
N ASN A 171 -9.36 -17.64 -11.32
CA ASN A 171 -8.42 -18.23 -10.35
C ASN A 171 -7.58 -17.21 -9.57
N VAL A 172 -7.51 -15.98 -10.06
CA VAL A 172 -6.60 -14.96 -9.52
C VAL A 172 -7.05 -14.44 -8.19
N SER A 173 -8.35 -14.28 -7.97
CA SER A 173 -8.86 -13.57 -6.79
C SER A 173 -8.46 -14.28 -5.49
N ILE A 174 -8.61 -15.59 -5.42
CA ILE A 174 -8.41 -16.34 -4.17
C ILE A 174 -6.93 -16.58 -3.87
N TYR A 175 -6.17 -17.13 -4.81
CA TYR A 175 -4.75 -17.45 -4.58
C TYR A 175 -3.89 -16.20 -4.46
N PHE A 176 -4.19 -15.18 -5.25
CA PHE A 176 -3.44 -13.94 -5.25
C PHE A 176 -3.61 -13.18 -3.92
N TYR A 177 -4.82 -13.13 -3.36
CA TYR A 177 -5.05 -12.52 -2.06
C TYR A 177 -4.37 -13.28 -0.92
N TYR A 178 -4.30 -14.61 -0.96
CA TYR A 178 -3.57 -15.39 0.04
C TYR A 178 -2.06 -15.13 -0.02
N ILE A 179 -1.47 -15.19 -1.21
CA ILE A 179 -0.04 -14.93 -1.40
C ILE A 179 0.27 -13.48 -1.03
N TYR A 180 -0.57 -12.55 -1.44
CA TYR A 180 -0.44 -11.12 -1.16
C TYR A 180 -0.46 -10.82 0.34
N ASN A 181 -1.42 -11.36 1.08
CA ASN A 181 -1.49 -11.18 2.53
C ASN A 181 -0.32 -11.84 3.25
N PHE A 182 0.15 -13.00 2.78
CA PHE A 182 1.33 -13.65 3.32
C PHE A 182 2.59 -12.80 3.12
N ILE A 183 2.79 -12.22 1.95
CA ILE A 183 3.92 -11.33 1.68
C ILE A 183 3.87 -10.09 2.59
N ILE A 184 2.72 -9.46 2.76
CA ILE A 184 2.56 -8.33 3.69
C ILE A 184 2.92 -8.73 5.12
N LEU A 185 2.50 -9.90 5.59
CA LEU A 185 2.84 -10.39 6.93
C LEU A 185 4.34 -10.61 7.10
N VAL A 186 5.01 -11.15 6.08
CA VAL A 186 6.47 -11.32 6.07
C VAL A 186 7.19 -9.97 6.09
N GLU A 187 6.77 -9.03 5.25
CA GLU A 187 7.31 -7.68 5.23
C GLU A 187 7.17 -6.99 6.59
N MET A 188 6.03 -7.16 7.25
CA MET A 188 5.79 -6.62 8.58
C MET A 188 6.71 -7.25 9.63
N GLY A 189 6.97 -8.56 9.55
CA GLY A 189 7.94 -9.23 10.40
C GLY A 189 9.36 -8.65 10.27
N ILE A 190 9.73 -8.15 9.09
CA ILE A 190 11.03 -7.50 8.86
C ILE A 190 11.07 -6.10 9.50
N PHE A 191 9.93 -5.39 9.57
CA PHE A 191 9.85 -4.07 10.22
C PHE A 191 9.73 -4.15 11.74
N LEU A 192 9.28 -5.27 12.30
CA LEU A 192 9.22 -5.51 13.75
C LEU A 192 10.57 -5.94 14.33
#